data_becb0c39d369a8de14fefae659fab642
#
_entry.id   becb0c39d369a8de14fefae659fab642
#
_cell.length_a   1.000
_cell.length_b   1.000
_cell.length_c   1.000
_cell.angle_alpha   90.00
_cell.angle_beta   90.00
_cell.angle_gamma   90.00
#
_symmetry.space_group_name_H-M   'P 1'
#
loop_
_entity.id
_entity.type
_entity.pdbx_description
1 polymer ?
#
loop_
_entity_poly.entity_id
_entity_poly.type
_entity_poly.pdbx_seq_one_letter_code
_entity_poly.pdbx_strand_id
1 'polypeptide(L)'
;VREKKSLVEVSVEVLEKAGYEVIFPESKNKLCCGTPWESKGFFDIADAKSGELEEALLQASKQGEYPVLCDTSPCTHRMKRVMSEKLKLYEPVEFIHDHLLDKLELQKSRESLAFHITCTSTKMGLEEKFMTVARACTEQPVFPEEVGCCGFAGDKGFTQPEINTWALRNLKLQVDRLSAGYSNSRTCEIGLSRNSGIDYTSVMYLVRDAIKE
;
A
#
# COMPACT_ATOMS: atom_id res chain seq x y z
N VAL A 1 16.76 16.59 4.93
CA VAL A 1 15.32 16.89 4.99
C VAL A 1 14.74 16.37 3.69
N ARG A 2 14.09 15.17 3.71
CA ARG A 2 13.34 14.67 2.54
C ARG A 2 12.25 15.69 2.23
N GLU A 3 12.23 16.24 1.03
CA GLU A 3 11.07 16.98 0.55
C GLU A 3 9.84 16.08 0.71
N LYS A 4 8.87 16.52 1.49
CA LYS A 4 7.67 15.73 1.80
C LYS A 4 6.66 15.82 0.65
N LYS A 5 6.99 15.21 -0.50
CA LYS A 5 5.97 14.96 -1.52
C LYS A 5 4.91 14.02 -0.95
N SER A 6 3.66 14.26 -1.28
CA SER A 6 2.56 13.36 -0.89
C SER A 6 2.70 12.00 -1.58
N LEU A 7 2.07 10.95 -1.03
CA LEU A 7 2.07 9.62 -1.66
C LEU A 7 1.52 9.66 -3.09
N VAL A 8 0.51 10.49 -3.34
CA VAL A 8 -0.06 10.66 -4.69
C VAL A 8 0.97 11.22 -5.66
N GLU A 9 1.67 12.31 -5.27
CA GLU A 9 2.71 12.92 -6.11
C GLU A 9 3.84 11.93 -6.41
N VAL A 10 4.29 11.19 -5.40
CA VAL A 10 5.33 10.16 -5.58
C VAL A 10 4.85 9.01 -6.46
N SER A 11 3.61 8.57 -6.31
CA SER A 11 3.05 7.52 -7.15
C SER A 11 2.95 7.95 -8.61
N VAL A 12 2.50 9.18 -8.86
CA VAL A 12 2.45 9.74 -10.23
C VAL A 12 3.87 9.82 -10.81
N GLU A 13 4.84 10.35 -10.07
CA GLU A 13 6.24 10.45 -10.52
C GLU A 13 6.83 9.09 -10.93
N VAL A 14 6.60 8.04 -10.12
CA VAL A 14 7.06 6.68 -10.41
C VAL A 14 6.40 6.11 -11.65
N LEU A 15 5.10 6.31 -11.81
CA LEU A 15 4.33 5.84 -12.95
C LEU A 15 4.76 6.55 -14.26
N GLU A 16 4.95 7.88 -14.22
CA GLU A 16 5.41 8.67 -15.36
C GLU A 16 6.83 8.27 -15.79
N LYS A 17 7.74 8.00 -14.84
CA LYS A 17 9.08 7.47 -15.14
C LYS A 17 9.04 6.10 -15.79
N ALA A 18 8.03 5.29 -15.51
CA ALA A 18 7.78 4.02 -16.18
C ALA A 18 7.03 4.14 -17.51
N GLY A 19 6.74 5.37 -17.97
CA GLY A 19 6.08 5.66 -19.25
C GLY A 19 4.55 5.57 -19.21
N TYR A 20 3.94 5.63 -18.02
CA TYR A 20 2.48 5.67 -17.88
C TYR A 20 1.96 7.11 -17.85
N GLU A 21 0.81 7.33 -18.47
CA GLU A 21 -0.04 8.48 -18.24
C GLU A 21 -1.02 8.15 -17.11
N VAL A 22 -1.15 9.04 -16.11
CA VAL A 22 -2.00 8.81 -14.96
C VAL A 22 -3.32 9.55 -15.11
N ILE A 23 -4.42 8.79 -15.10
CA ILE A 23 -5.79 9.32 -15.18
C ILE A 23 -6.46 9.14 -13.81
N PHE A 24 -7.00 10.22 -13.27
CA PHE A 24 -7.81 10.16 -12.06
C PHE A 24 -9.30 10.17 -12.43
N PRO A 25 -10.12 9.37 -11.72
CA PRO A 25 -11.57 9.45 -11.89
C PRO A 25 -12.10 10.83 -11.48
N GLU A 26 -13.16 11.29 -12.12
CA GLU A 26 -13.86 12.50 -11.71
C GLU A 26 -14.31 12.40 -10.24
N SER A 27 -14.33 13.54 -9.57
CA SER A 27 -14.73 13.60 -8.15
C SER A 27 -13.94 12.69 -7.21
N LYS A 28 -12.69 12.30 -7.53
CA LYS A 28 -11.84 11.37 -6.75
C LYS A 28 -11.86 11.62 -5.23
N ASN A 29 -11.96 12.88 -4.81
CA ASN A 29 -11.95 13.26 -3.38
C ASN A 29 -13.26 12.92 -2.64
N LYS A 30 -14.32 12.50 -3.35
CA LYS A 30 -15.63 12.12 -2.79
C LYS A 30 -15.86 10.59 -2.86
N LEU A 31 -15.00 9.86 -3.57
CA LEU A 31 -15.11 8.43 -3.79
C LEU A 31 -14.53 7.64 -2.60
N CYS A 32 -15.14 6.49 -2.31
CA CYS A 32 -14.72 5.62 -1.22
C CYS A 32 -14.96 4.15 -1.58
N CYS A 33 -14.00 3.28 -1.26
CA CYS A 33 -14.13 1.83 -1.46
C CYS A 33 -15.17 1.16 -0.52
N GLY A 34 -15.73 1.88 0.45
CA GLY A 34 -16.71 1.35 1.41
C GLY A 34 -16.12 0.65 2.64
N THR A 35 -14.82 0.34 2.66
CA THR A 35 -14.18 -0.36 3.81
C THR A 35 -14.47 0.26 5.18
N PRO A 36 -14.45 1.59 5.39
CA PRO A 36 -14.75 2.19 6.70
C PRO A 36 -16.16 1.89 7.19
N TRP A 37 -17.12 1.80 6.28
CA TRP A 37 -18.52 1.49 6.60
C TRP A 37 -18.71 0.01 6.87
N GLU A 38 -18.16 -0.87 6.00
CA GLU A 38 -18.21 -2.32 6.20
C GLU A 38 -17.62 -2.73 7.54
N SER A 39 -16.48 -2.14 7.93
CA SER A 39 -15.82 -2.46 9.21
C SER A 39 -16.63 -2.14 10.45
N LYS A 40 -17.69 -1.35 10.30
CA LYS A 40 -18.63 -0.95 11.37
C LYS A 40 -20.02 -1.57 11.21
N GLY A 41 -20.19 -2.47 10.23
CA GLY A 41 -21.47 -3.18 10.00
C GLY A 41 -22.49 -2.41 9.15
N PHE A 42 -22.12 -1.27 8.56
CA PHE A 42 -23.01 -0.49 7.69
C PHE A 42 -22.88 -0.98 6.24
N PHE A 43 -23.34 -2.20 5.97
CA PHE A 43 -23.11 -2.87 4.68
C PHE A 43 -23.79 -2.15 3.51
N ASP A 44 -25.04 -1.72 3.65
CA ASP A 44 -25.77 -1.02 2.58
C ASP A 44 -25.05 0.27 2.16
N ILE A 45 -24.53 1.04 3.13
CA ILE A 45 -23.76 2.25 2.84
C ILE A 45 -22.41 1.90 2.20
N ALA A 46 -21.78 0.84 2.71
CA ALA A 46 -20.50 0.38 2.15
C ALA A 46 -20.64 -0.04 0.68
N ASP A 47 -21.72 -0.75 0.34
CA ASP A 47 -21.99 -1.22 -1.02
C ASP A 47 -22.38 -0.07 -1.95
N ALA A 48 -23.20 0.88 -1.47
CA ALA A 48 -23.50 2.10 -2.23
C ALA A 48 -22.23 2.89 -2.57
N LYS A 49 -21.32 3.06 -1.59
CA LYS A 49 -20.03 3.75 -1.82
C LYS A 49 -19.10 2.99 -2.76
N SER A 50 -19.10 1.67 -2.69
CA SER A 50 -18.35 0.83 -3.63
C SER A 50 -18.89 0.97 -5.05
N GLY A 51 -20.21 1.02 -5.22
CA GLY A 51 -20.87 1.20 -6.52
C GLY A 51 -20.56 2.55 -7.16
N GLU A 52 -20.61 3.66 -6.38
CA GLU A 52 -20.21 4.98 -6.86
C GLU A 52 -18.74 4.99 -7.35
N LEU A 53 -17.84 4.34 -6.60
CA LEU A 53 -16.43 4.23 -6.99
C LEU A 53 -16.26 3.34 -8.22
N GLU A 54 -16.95 2.21 -8.29
CA GLU A 54 -16.89 1.28 -9.43
C GLU A 54 -17.29 1.96 -10.73
N GLU A 55 -18.40 2.70 -10.74
CA GLU A 55 -18.86 3.44 -11.91
C GLU A 55 -17.82 4.46 -12.38
N ALA A 56 -17.25 5.23 -11.45
CA ALA A 56 -16.22 6.21 -11.76
C ALA A 56 -14.93 5.55 -12.31
N LEU A 57 -14.54 4.39 -11.78
CA LEU A 57 -13.37 3.65 -12.23
C LEU A 57 -13.62 3.00 -13.61
N LEU A 58 -14.79 2.44 -13.88
CA LEU A 58 -15.15 1.91 -15.20
C LEU A 58 -15.08 3.00 -16.26
N GLN A 59 -15.57 4.20 -15.95
CA GLN A 59 -15.48 5.33 -16.86
C GLN A 59 -14.01 5.75 -17.10
N ALA A 60 -13.22 5.95 -16.05
CA ALA A 60 -11.82 6.40 -16.14
C ALA A 60 -10.91 5.36 -16.79
N SER A 61 -11.18 4.06 -16.60
CA SER A 61 -10.39 2.95 -17.15
C SER A 61 -10.85 2.50 -18.55
N LYS A 62 -11.74 3.21 -19.19
CA LYS A 62 -12.39 2.77 -20.44
C LYS A 62 -12.96 1.35 -20.36
N GLN A 63 -13.83 1.13 -19.39
CA GLN A 63 -14.48 -0.17 -19.14
C GLN A 63 -13.48 -1.30 -18.81
N GLY A 64 -12.38 -0.97 -18.11
CA GLY A 64 -11.36 -1.93 -17.68
C GLY A 64 -10.26 -2.19 -18.73
N GLU A 65 -10.19 -1.40 -19.79
CA GLU A 65 -9.06 -1.43 -20.73
C GLU A 65 -7.76 -1.10 -20.00
N TYR A 66 -7.77 -0.03 -19.19
CA TYR A 66 -6.62 0.41 -18.41
C TYR A 66 -6.56 -0.26 -17.03
N PRO A 67 -5.35 -0.58 -16.53
CA PRO A 67 -5.18 -1.05 -15.16
C PRO A 67 -5.48 0.08 -14.16
N VAL A 68 -6.01 -0.29 -13.00
CA VAL A 68 -6.35 0.64 -11.91
C VAL A 68 -5.44 0.35 -10.73
N LEU A 69 -4.60 1.32 -10.38
CA LEU A 69 -3.80 1.29 -9.16
C LEU A 69 -4.58 1.94 -8.01
N CYS A 70 -4.78 1.19 -6.93
CA CYS A 70 -5.25 1.71 -5.66
C CYS A 70 -4.06 1.77 -4.68
N ASP A 71 -3.78 2.94 -4.12
CA ASP A 71 -2.61 3.23 -3.30
C ASP A 71 -2.61 2.60 -1.90
N THR A 72 -3.61 1.76 -1.60
CA THR A 72 -3.75 1.17 -0.26
C THR A 72 -4.37 -0.23 -0.30
N SER A 73 -3.66 -1.20 0.26
CA SER A 73 -4.00 -2.63 0.21
C SER A 73 -5.40 -2.98 0.77
N PRO A 74 -5.87 -2.46 1.92
CA PRO A 74 -7.23 -2.75 2.41
C PRO A 74 -8.35 -2.33 1.46
N CYS A 75 -8.22 -1.20 0.80
CA CYS A 75 -9.21 -0.76 -0.20
C CYS A 75 -9.19 -1.68 -1.41
N THR A 76 -8.02 -2.01 -1.94
CA THR A 76 -7.89 -2.95 -3.07
C THR A 76 -8.50 -4.30 -2.76
N HIS A 77 -8.24 -4.85 -1.56
CA HIS A 77 -8.80 -6.12 -1.13
C HIS A 77 -10.34 -6.10 -1.13
N ARG A 78 -10.98 -5.01 -0.64
CA ARG A 78 -12.44 -4.89 -0.72
C ARG A 78 -12.90 -4.74 -2.17
N MET A 79 -12.31 -3.84 -2.93
CA MET A 79 -12.68 -3.58 -4.32
C MET A 79 -12.65 -4.87 -5.17
N LYS A 80 -11.59 -5.69 -5.03
CA LYS A 80 -11.49 -7.00 -5.71
C LYS A 80 -12.60 -7.98 -5.31
N ARG A 81 -13.21 -7.83 -4.13
CA ARG A 81 -14.29 -8.72 -3.65
C ARG A 81 -15.68 -8.31 -4.13
N VAL A 82 -15.92 -7.01 -4.33
CA VAL A 82 -17.28 -6.47 -4.49
C VAL A 82 -17.52 -5.80 -5.84
N MET A 83 -16.45 -5.45 -6.58
CA MET A 83 -16.56 -4.77 -7.86
C MET A 83 -16.47 -5.74 -9.04
N SER A 84 -16.86 -5.27 -10.20
CA SER A 84 -16.84 -6.01 -11.47
C SER A 84 -15.44 -6.53 -11.82
N GLU A 85 -15.36 -7.77 -12.27
CA GLU A 85 -14.14 -8.39 -12.81
C GLU A 85 -13.60 -7.70 -14.08
N LYS A 86 -14.36 -6.79 -14.69
CA LYS A 86 -13.86 -5.95 -15.78
C LYS A 86 -12.76 -5.02 -15.33
N LEU A 87 -12.78 -4.58 -14.06
CA LEU A 87 -11.75 -3.72 -13.51
C LEU A 87 -10.50 -4.52 -13.19
N LYS A 88 -9.39 -4.17 -13.81
CA LYS A 88 -8.05 -4.73 -13.51
C LYS A 88 -7.47 -3.97 -12.32
N LEU A 89 -7.85 -4.39 -11.11
CA LEU A 89 -7.49 -3.71 -9.86
C LEU A 89 -6.16 -4.24 -9.31
N TYR A 90 -5.25 -3.33 -9.01
CA TYR A 90 -3.94 -3.63 -8.46
C TYR A 90 -3.71 -2.84 -7.17
N GLU A 91 -3.09 -3.48 -6.20
CA GLU A 91 -2.52 -2.78 -5.05
C GLU A 91 -1.05 -2.38 -5.34
N PRO A 92 -0.41 -1.52 -4.52
CA PRO A 92 0.89 -0.95 -4.87
C PRO A 92 1.96 -1.99 -5.21
N VAL A 93 2.14 -3.00 -4.37
CA VAL A 93 3.18 -4.02 -4.57
C VAL A 93 2.90 -4.88 -5.79
N GLU A 94 1.65 -5.25 -6.01
CA GLU A 94 1.22 -6.02 -7.17
C GLU A 94 1.48 -5.24 -8.46
N PHE A 95 1.13 -3.94 -8.48
CA PHE A 95 1.38 -3.09 -9.64
C PHE A 95 2.88 -2.88 -9.91
N ILE A 96 3.65 -2.62 -8.86
CA ILE A 96 5.11 -2.47 -8.99
C ILE A 96 5.71 -3.75 -9.57
N HIS A 97 5.36 -4.91 -9.02
CA HIS A 97 5.88 -6.20 -9.47
C HIS A 97 5.51 -6.49 -10.93
N ASP A 98 4.22 -6.36 -11.30
CA ASP A 98 3.71 -6.85 -12.58
C ASP A 98 3.91 -5.83 -13.73
N HIS A 99 4.11 -4.56 -13.41
CA HIS A 99 4.08 -3.48 -14.40
C HIS A 99 5.27 -2.52 -14.38
N LEU A 100 6.02 -2.46 -13.28
CA LEU A 100 7.08 -1.45 -13.14
C LEU A 100 8.50 -2.04 -13.09
N LEU A 101 8.71 -3.22 -12.50
CA LEU A 101 10.07 -3.77 -12.33
C LEU A 101 10.83 -3.93 -13.65
N ASP A 102 10.15 -4.30 -14.72
CA ASP A 102 10.77 -4.48 -16.05
C ASP A 102 10.97 -3.16 -16.81
N LYS A 103 10.38 -2.06 -16.32
CA LYS A 103 10.41 -0.75 -16.97
C LYS A 103 11.31 0.26 -16.28
N LEU A 104 11.65 0.02 -15.03
CA LEU A 104 12.45 0.92 -14.21
C LEU A 104 13.85 0.35 -13.98
N GLU A 105 14.86 1.15 -14.22
CA GLU A 105 16.21 0.82 -13.76
C GLU A 105 16.33 1.16 -12.28
N LEU A 106 16.40 0.12 -11.44
CA LEU A 106 16.51 0.30 -9.99
C LEU A 106 17.95 0.08 -9.52
N GLN A 107 18.40 0.93 -8.61
CA GLN A 107 19.64 0.78 -7.87
C GLN A 107 19.32 0.34 -6.44
N LYS A 108 19.85 -0.82 -6.04
CA LYS A 108 19.64 -1.34 -4.70
C LYS A 108 20.35 -0.49 -3.66
N SER A 109 19.63 -0.14 -2.60
CA SER A 109 20.24 0.40 -1.40
C SER A 109 21.09 -0.66 -0.70
N ARG A 110 22.21 -0.23 -0.09
CA ARG A 110 23.03 -1.09 0.81
C ARG A 110 22.52 -1.09 2.24
N GLU A 111 21.55 -0.23 2.55
CA GLU A 111 20.99 -0.14 3.90
C GLU A 111 20.08 -1.33 4.19
N SER A 112 20.09 -1.78 5.44
CA SER A 112 19.11 -2.74 5.93
C SER A 112 17.78 -2.04 6.16
N LEU A 113 16.74 -2.48 5.47
CA LEU A 113 15.41 -1.86 5.46
C LEU A 113 14.36 -2.85 5.96
N ALA A 114 13.46 -2.37 6.83
CA ALA A 114 12.37 -3.18 7.35
C ALA A 114 11.16 -3.21 6.41
N PHE A 115 10.51 -4.36 6.30
CA PHE A 115 9.32 -4.54 5.48
C PHE A 115 8.19 -5.18 6.29
N HIS A 116 7.00 -4.64 6.14
CA HIS A 116 5.81 -5.22 6.73
C HIS A 116 4.77 -5.53 5.64
N ILE A 117 4.52 -6.83 5.43
CA ILE A 117 3.48 -7.32 4.54
C ILE A 117 2.13 -7.18 5.26
N THR A 118 1.22 -6.39 4.71
CA THR A 118 -0.08 -6.18 5.35
C THR A 118 -0.94 -7.45 5.33
N CYS A 119 -1.79 -7.61 6.32
CA CYS A 119 -2.71 -8.76 6.38
C CYS A 119 -3.63 -8.86 5.14
N THR A 120 -3.90 -7.75 4.47
CA THR A 120 -4.67 -7.74 3.22
C THR A 120 -3.85 -8.18 2.03
N SER A 121 -2.56 -7.85 1.95
CA SER A 121 -1.65 -8.40 0.94
C SER A 121 -1.52 -9.91 1.08
N THR A 122 -1.37 -10.43 2.31
CA THR A 122 -1.37 -11.87 2.58
C THR A 122 -2.68 -12.53 2.14
N LYS A 123 -3.84 -11.92 2.43
CA LYS A 123 -5.14 -12.43 1.97
C LYS A 123 -5.30 -12.45 0.45
N MET A 124 -4.56 -11.61 -0.26
CA MET A 124 -4.51 -11.57 -1.73
C MET A 124 -3.39 -12.43 -2.33
N GLY A 125 -2.58 -13.12 -1.51
CA GLY A 125 -1.48 -13.99 -1.96
C GLY A 125 -0.30 -13.23 -2.55
N LEU A 126 0.01 -12.03 -2.04
CA LEU A 126 0.99 -11.13 -2.62
C LEU A 126 2.36 -11.13 -1.91
N GLU A 127 2.61 -12.06 -0.99
CA GLU A 127 3.83 -12.12 -0.19
C GLU A 127 5.09 -12.24 -1.07
N GLU A 128 5.08 -13.17 -2.03
CA GLU A 128 6.23 -13.36 -2.93
C GLU A 128 6.49 -12.13 -3.81
N LYS A 129 5.43 -11.48 -4.29
CA LYS A 129 5.57 -10.22 -5.03
C LYS A 129 6.17 -9.12 -4.15
N PHE A 130 5.72 -9.04 -2.89
CA PHE A 130 6.26 -8.10 -1.92
C PHE A 130 7.76 -8.33 -1.67
N MET A 131 8.16 -9.58 -1.43
CA MET A 131 9.56 -9.95 -1.25
C MET A 131 10.40 -9.65 -2.49
N THR A 132 9.86 -9.88 -3.68
CA THR A 132 10.55 -9.58 -4.94
C THR A 132 10.79 -8.08 -5.10
N VAL A 133 9.77 -7.25 -4.85
CA VAL A 133 9.90 -5.77 -4.88
C VAL A 133 10.93 -5.29 -3.84
N ALA A 134 10.87 -5.81 -2.62
CA ALA A 134 11.84 -5.47 -1.57
C ALA A 134 13.29 -5.78 -2.01
N ARG A 135 13.54 -6.98 -2.54
CA ARG A 135 14.85 -7.42 -3.04
C ARG A 135 15.32 -6.66 -4.28
N ALA A 136 14.41 -6.09 -5.05
CA ALA A 136 14.76 -5.21 -6.18
C ALA A 136 15.28 -3.85 -5.71
N CYS A 137 14.86 -3.37 -4.53
CA CYS A 137 15.18 -2.05 -4.01
C CYS A 137 16.29 -2.03 -2.94
N THR A 138 16.59 -3.16 -2.27
CA THR A 138 17.67 -3.24 -1.28
C THR A 138 18.40 -4.57 -1.31
N GLU A 139 19.68 -4.57 -0.92
CA GLU A 139 20.49 -5.78 -0.75
C GLU A 139 20.14 -6.51 0.55
N GLN A 140 19.59 -5.81 1.54
CA GLN A 140 19.36 -6.31 2.91
C GLN A 140 17.91 -6.08 3.36
N PRO A 141 16.91 -6.75 2.75
CA PRO A 141 15.53 -6.67 3.20
C PRO A 141 15.33 -7.46 4.49
N VAL A 142 14.74 -6.84 5.51
CA VAL A 142 14.40 -7.45 6.80
C VAL A 142 12.90 -7.55 6.92
N PHE A 143 12.40 -8.77 7.06
CA PHE A 143 10.99 -9.06 7.34
C PHE A 143 10.88 -9.50 8.81
N PRO A 144 10.34 -8.65 9.71
CA PRO A 144 10.24 -8.97 11.12
C PRO A 144 9.40 -10.22 11.36
N GLU A 145 9.91 -11.15 12.16
CA GLU A 145 9.21 -12.38 12.54
C GLU A 145 8.09 -12.10 13.55
N GLU A 146 7.05 -12.92 13.55
CA GLU A 146 5.90 -12.81 14.46
C GLU A 146 5.15 -11.47 14.40
N VAL A 147 5.26 -10.73 13.29
CA VAL A 147 4.58 -9.45 13.02
C VAL A 147 3.65 -9.62 11.82
N GLY A 148 2.55 -10.37 12.00
CA GLY A 148 1.61 -10.65 10.90
C GLY A 148 0.61 -9.51 10.67
N CYS A 149 0.00 -8.98 11.71
CA CYS A 149 -0.96 -7.87 11.63
C CYS A 149 -0.48 -6.71 12.49
N CYS A 150 -0.52 -5.48 11.92
CA CYS A 150 -0.16 -4.29 12.69
C CYS A 150 -1.14 -3.97 13.83
N GLY A 151 -2.30 -4.60 13.90
CA GLY A 151 -3.31 -4.36 14.94
C GLY A 151 -4.01 -3.00 14.86
N PHE A 152 -3.75 -2.20 13.83
CA PHE A 152 -4.33 -0.85 13.73
C PHE A 152 -5.82 -0.89 13.37
N ALA A 153 -6.25 -1.86 12.56
CA ALA A 153 -7.65 -2.15 12.24
C ALA A 153 -8.48 -0.91 11.85
N GLY A 154 -8.05 -0.19 10.81
CA GLY A 154 -8.71 1.03 10.33
C GLY A 154 -8.53 2.21 11.30
N ASP A 155 -9.59 2.69 11.92
CA ASP A 155 -9.58 3.79 12.89
C ASP A 155 -9.36 3.35 14.35
N LYS A 156 -9.45 2.05 14.65
CA LYS A 156 -9.27 1.53 16.02
C LYS A 156 -7.91 1.84 16.61
N GLY A 157 -6.86 1.87 15.81
CA GLY A 157 -5.53 2.25 16.28
C GLY A 157 -5.41 3.69 16.81
N PHE A 158 -6.41 4.55 16.55
CA PHE A 158 -6.50 5.88 17.16
C PHE A 158 -7.31 5.88 18.46
N THR A 159 -8.32 5.01 18.56
CA THR A 159 -9.24 4.95 19.70
C THR A 159 -8.86 3.88 20.72
N GLN A 160 -8.16 2.84 20.30
CA GLN A 160 -7.73 1.68 21.10
C GLN A 160 -6.26 1.33 20.78
N PRO A 161 -5.30 2.24 21.04
CA PRO A 161 -3.89 2.07 20.65
C PRO A 161 -3.21 0.86 21.30
N GLU A 162 -3.72 0.37 22.42
CA GLU A 162 -3.23 -0.82 23.11
C GLU A 162 -3.27 -2.08 22.24
N ILE A 163 -4.25 -2.20 21.34
CA ILE A 163 -4.34 -3.33 20.40
C ILE A 163 -3.16 -3.31 19.42
N ASN A 164 -2.84 -2.13 18.90
CA ASN A 164 -1.70 -1.93 18.00
C ASN A 164 -0.37 -2.18 18.76
N THR A 165 -0.23 -1.66 19.96
CA THR A 165 0.97 -1.85 20.80
C THR A 165 1.18 -3.33 21.12
N TRP A 166 0.11 -4.06 21.47
CA TRP A 166 0.20 -5.50 21.72
C TRP A 166 0.59 -6.29 20.46
N ALA A 167 -0.01 -6.01 19.34
CA ALA A 167 0.28 -6.69 18.07
C ALA A 167 1.76 -6.50 17.65
N LEU A 168 2.34 -5.34 17.94
CA LEU A 168 3.69 -4.96 17.53
C LEU A 168 4.73 -5.01 18.67
N ARG A 169 4.42 -5.68 19.79
CA ARG A 169 5.30 -5.72 20.99
C ARG A 169 6.72 -6.24 20.71
N ASN A 170 6.88 -7.11 19.71
CA ASN A 170 8.17 -7.70 19.32
C ASN A 170 8.85 -6.94 18.17
N LEU A 171 8.20 -5.93 17.57
CA LEU A 171 8.72 -5.25 16.39
C LEU A 171 9.99 -4.47 16.67
N LYS A 172 9.97 -3.62 17.68
CA LYS A 172 11.08 -2.70 17.99
C LYS A 172 12.42 -3.41 18.14
N LEU A 173 12.44 -4.54 18.84
CA LEU A 173 13.67 -5.31 19.08
C LEU A 173 14.32 -5.83 17.78
N GLN A 174 13.55 -5.94 16.71
CA GLN A 174 14.03 -6.47 15.44
C GLN A 174 14.44 -5.37 14.46
N VAL A 175 13.95 -4.13 14.64
CA VAL A 175 14.09 -3.08 13.62
C VAL A 175 14.62 -1.75 14.09
N ASP A 176 14.83 -1.52 15.39
CA ASP A 176 15.22 -0.21 15.95
C ASP A 176 16.59 0.33 15.48
N ARG A 177 17.41 -0.54 14.87
CA ARG A 177 18.72 -0.20 14.29
C ARG A 177 18.69 -0.04 12.78
N LEU A 178 17.52 -0.23 12.15
CA LEU A 178 17.37 -0.12 10.70
C LEU A 178 17.11 1.33 10.31
N SER A 179 17.43 1.69 9.05
CA SER A 179 17.33 3.06 8.57
C SER A 179 15.89 3.52 8.35
N ALA A 180 15.03 2.63 7.87
CA ALA A 180 13.63 2.92 7.56
C ALA A 180 12.80 1.63 7.44
N GLY A 181 11.48 1.79 7.46
CA GLY A 181 10.52 0.71 7.20
C GLY A 181 9.54 1.03 6.08
N TYR A 182 9.04 -0.01 5.43
CA TYR A 182 8.11 0.12 4.31
C TYR A 182 6.92 -0.82 4.44
N SER A 183 5.75 -0.32 4.06
CA SER A 183 4.50 -1.08 4.00
C SER A 183 3.62 -0.57 2.86
N ASN A 184 2.38 -1.04 2.71
CA ASN A 184 1.46 -0.65 1.65
C ASN A 184 0.06 -0.31 2.18
N SER A 185 0.00 0.19 3.41
CA SER A 185 -1.23 0.71 4.03
C SER A 185 -0.91 1.80 5.02
N ARG A 186 -1.49 2.99 4.82
CA ARG A 186 -1.21 4.18 5.63
C ARG A 186 -1.47 3.97 7.13
N THR A 187 -2.52 3.28 7.49
CA THR A 187 -2.82 2.99 8.91
C THR A 187 -1.80 2.02 9.52
N CYS A 188 -1.33 1.03 8.75
CA CYS A 188 -0.24 0.17 9.19
C CYS A 188 1.06 0.96 9.36
N GLU A 189 1.43 1.82 8.41
CA GLU A 189 2.63 2.68 8.48
C GLU A 189 2.63 3.52 9.77
N ILE A 190 1.50 4.14 10.11
CA ILE A 190 1.34 4.92 11.35
C ILE A 190 1.56 4.03 12.59
N GLY A 191 0.91 2.87 12.64
CA GLY A 191 1.01 1.94 13.75
C GLY A 191 2.42 1.36 13.93
N LEU A 192 3.04 0.98 12.82
CA LEU A 192 4.41 0.46 12.79
C LEU A 192 5.40 1.52 13.26
N SER A 193 5.32 2.76 12.74
CA SER A 193 6.21 3.86 13.16
C SER A 193 6.11 4.16 14.65
N ARG A 194 4.89 4.14 15.21
CA ARG A 194 4.67 4.40 16.65
C ARG A 194 5.32 3.35 17.56
N ASN A 195 5.44 2.11 17.09
CA ASN A 195 5.86 0.98 17.93
C ASN A 195 7.26 0.43 17.58
N SER A 196 7.90 0.89 16.51
CA SER A 196 9.19 0.35 16.04
C SER A 196 10.41 1.17 16.46
N GLY A 197 10.24 2.48 16.60
CA GLY A 197 11.36 3.43 16.77
C GLY A 197 11.98 3.93 15.47
N ILE A 198 11.49 3.46 14.32
CA ILE A 198 11.87 3.94 12.98
C ILE A 198 10.62 4.40 12.20
N ASP A 199 10.82 5.22 11.17
CA ASP A 199 9.71 5.65 10.31
C ASP A 199 9.34 4.56 9.30
N TYR A 200 8.06 4.21 9.25
CA TYR A 200 7.48 3.39 8.19
C TYR A 200 6.71 4.26 7.20
N THR A 201 6.94 4.02 5.91
CA THR A 201 6.29 4.73 4.80
C THR A 201 5.82 3.76 3.72
N SER A 202 5.12 4.26 2.68
CA SER A 202 4.70 3.43 1.56
C SER A 202 5.88 2.91 0.74
N VAL A 203 5.76 1.69 0.22
CA VAL A 203 6.70 1.09 -0.73
C VAL A 203 6.91 1.92 -1.99
N MET A 204 5.96 2.81 -2.36
CA MET A 204 6.13 3.72 -3.49
C MET A 204 7.28 4.72 -3.29
N TYR A 205 7.52 5.18 -2.04
CA TYR A 205 8.70 6.02 -1.74
C TYR A 205 9.99 5.24 -1.93
N LEU A 206 10.03 3.97 -1.50
CA LEU A 206 11.19 3.11 -1.69
C LEU A 206 11.53 2.95 -3.18
N VAL A 207 10.52 2.64 -4.01
CA VAL A 207 10.71 2.46 -5.46
C VAL A 207 11.21 3.76 -6.09
N ARG A 208 10.58 4.91 -5.77
CA ARG A 208 11.05 6.22 -6.26
C ARG A 208 12.52 6.46 -5.91
N ASP A 209 12.92 6.21 -4.66
CA ASP A 209 14.27 6.45 -4.18
C ASP A 209 15.30 5.46 -4.78
N ALA A 210 14.83 4.32 -5.27
CA ALA A 210 15.65 3.31 -5.94
C ALA A 210 15.82 3.55 -7.46
N ILE A 211 15.00 4.41 -8.09
CA ILE A 211 15.11 4.69 -9.52
C ILE A 211 16.43 5.43 -9.79
N LYS A 212 17.23 4.92 -10.73
CA LYS A 212 18.43 5.62 -11.21
C LYS A 212 18.03 6.93 -11.92
N GLU A 213 18.78 8.00 -11.63
CA GLU A 213 18.64 9.30 -12.32
C GLU A 213 19.12 9.23 -13.77
#